data_9dbe85471210112834a84979fc94f8fe
#
_entry.id   9dbe85471210112834a84979fc94f8fe
#
_cell.length_a   1.000
_cell.length_b   1.000
_cell.length_c   1.000
_cell.angle_alpha   90.00
_cell.angle_beta   90.00
_cell.angle_gamma   90.00
#
_symmetry.space_group_name_H-M   'P 1'
#
loop_
_entity.id
_entity.type
_entity.pdbx_description
1 polymer ?
#
loop_
_entity_poly.entity_id
_entity_poly.type
_entity_poly.pdbx_seq_one_letter_code
_entity_poly.pdbx_strand_id
1 'polypeptide(L)'
;MVEEIESSQIIMLPGGFSGGDEPEGSGKFIATTFRNPKVKEAVTKLLNNRDGLMLGICNGFQALIKLGLVPYGEIKEIGEDDPTLTFNTIGRHISSMAYTRVASVKSPWFSSVNAGDVFAVPISHGEGRFVANDDVMK
;
A
#
# COMPACT_ATOMS: atom_id res chain seq x y z
N MET A 1 17.52 -10.12 3.00
CA MET A 1 16.46 -9.07 2.79
C MET A 1 17.05 -7.67 2.61
N VAL A 2 17.91 -7.12 3.49
CA VAL A 2 18.47 -5.76 3.26
C VAL A 2 19.31 -5.73 1.96
N GLU A 3 20.19 -6.68 1.76
CA GLU A 3 21.02 -6.78 0.54
C GLU A 3 20.18 -6.92 -0.73
N GLU A 4 19.07 -7.68 -0.68
CA GLU A 4 18.14 -7.79 -1.81
C GLU A 4 17.45 -6.45 -2.10
N ILE A 5 17.03 -5.71 -1.08
CA ILE A 5 16.46 -4.37 -1.24
C ILE A 5 17.50 -3.42 -1.85
N GLU A 6 18.72 -3.46 -1.36
CA GLU A 6 19.82 -2.61 -1.85
C GLU A 6 20.21 -2.91 -3.30
N SER A 7 20.02 -4.13 -3.77
CA SER A 7 20.28 -4.53 -5.17
C SER A 7 19.07 -4.41 -6.11
N SER A 8 17.87 -4.23 -5.56
CA SER A 8 16.62 -4.16 -6.35
C SER A 8 16.34 -2.75 -6.83
N GLN A 9 15.58 -2.61 -7.91
CA GLN A 9 15.02 -1.36 -8.43
C GLN A 9 13.54 -1.21 -8.07
N ILE A 10 12.85 -2.34 -7.87
CA ILE A 10 11.43 -2.39 -7.55
C ILE A 10 11.22 -3.37 -6.41
N ILE A 11 10.41 -2.96 -5.42
CA ILE A 11 9.91 -3.85 -4.37
C ILE A 11 8.42 -4.06 -4.59
N MET A 12 8.01 -5.33 -4.65
CA MET A 12 6.60 -5.69 -4.73
C MET A 12 6.17 -6.41 -3.45
N LEU A 13 5.14 -5.88 -2.80
CA LEU A 13 4.46 -6.50 -1.67
C LEU A 13 3.19 -7.19 -2.18
N PRO A 14 3.16 -8.53 -2.22
CA PRO A 14 2.01 -9.27 -2.76
C PRO A 14 0.80 -9.22 -1.82
N GLY A 15 -0.33 -9.64 -2.36
CA GLY A 15 -1.54 -9.94 -1.59
C GLY A 15 -1.44 -11.26 -0.83
N GLY A 16 -2.53 -11.64 -0.19
CA GLY A 16 -2.68 -12.84 0.62
C GLY A 16 -2.90 -12.50 2.09
N PHE A 17 -2.71 -13.49 2.96
CA PHE A 17 -2.81 -13.33 4.41
C PHE A 17 -1.44 -13.56 5.02
N SER A 18 -0.94 -12.59 5.77
CA SER A 18 0.28 -12.77 6.56
C SER A 18 -0.06 -13.22 7.99
N GLY A 19 0.81 -14.02 8.59
CA GLY A 19 0.63 -14.46 9.97
C GLY A 19 0.55 -13.25 10.92
N GLY A 20 -0.46 -13.24 11.81
CA GLY A 20 -0.66 -12.17 12.79
C GLY A 20 -1.43 -10.95 12.27
N ASP A 21 -2.09 -11.03 11.13
CA ASP A 21 -2.96 -9.96 10.64
C ASP A 21 -4.23 -9.79 11.49
N GLU A 22 -4.77 -10.90 12.01
CA GLU A 22 -5.93 -10.90 12.91
C GLU A 22 -5.48 -10.85 14.38
N PRO A 23 -6.21 -10.14 15.26
CA PRO A 23 -7.37 -9.26 15.03
C PRO A 23 -7.00 -7.80 14.71
N GLU A 24 -5.74 -7.47 14.57
CA GLU A 24 -5.25 -6.10 14.55
C GLU A 24 -5.11 -5.51 13.14
N GLY A 25 -5.69 -6.16 12.15
CA GLY A 25 -5.78 -5.71 10.76
C GLY A 25 -4.66 -6.18 9.85
N SER A 26 -5.02 -6.30 8.58
CA SER A 26 -4.17 -6.84 7.51
C SER A 26 -2.94 -5.98 7.22
N GLY A 27 -1.85 -6.61 6.79
CA GLY A 27 -0.59 -5.94 6.49
C GLY A 27 0.30 -5.66 7.70
N LYS A 28 -0.13 -5.98 8.91
CA LYS A 28 0.60 -5.70 10.16
C LYS A 28 1.97 -6.37 10.20
N PHE A 29 2.04 -7.64 9.85
CA PHE A 29 3.30 -8.38 9.88
C PHE A 29 4.34 -7.79 8.91
N ILE A 30 3.91 -7.46 7.70
CA ILE A 30 4.75 -6.80 6.69
C ILE A 30 5.20 -5.43 7.22
N ALA A 31 4.26 -4.62 7.73
CA ALA A 31 4.58 -3.30 8.28
C ALA A 31 5.60 -3.37 9.43
N THR A 32 5.45 -4.33 10.34
CA THR A 32 6.40 -4.53 11.44
C THR A 32 7.80 -4.87 10.91
N THR A 33 7.90 -5.73 9.91
CA THR A 33 9.17 -6.08 9.27
C THR A 33 9.85 -4.86 8.64
N PHE A 34 9.08 -4.05 7.92
CA PHE A 34 9.60 -2.86 7.24
C PHE A 34 9.93 -1.69 8.19
N ARG A 35 9.43 -1.70 9.42
CA ARG A 35 9.81 -0.76 10.48
C ARG A 35 11.16 -1.08 11.12
N ASN A 36 11.75 -2.26 10.86
CA ASN A 36 13.11 -2.54 11.30
C ASN A 36 14.06 -1.45 10.76
N PRO A 37 14.91 -0.83 11.60
CA PRO A 37 15.73 0.33 11.20
C PRO A 37 16.57 0.10 9.94
N LYS A 38 17.20 -1.07 9.81
CA LYS A 38 18.01 -1.41 8.63
C LYS A 38 17.19 -1.57 7.36
N VAL A 39 16.00 -2.18 7.47
CA VAL A 39 15.08 -2.34 6.35
C VAL A 39 14.51 -0.98 5.94
N LYS A 40 14.08 -0.17 6.91
CA LYS A 40 13.61 1.20 6.68
C LYS A 40 14.66 2.04 5.96
N GLU A 41 15.92 1.98 6.39
CA GLU A 41 17.03 2.71 5.76
C GLU A 41 17.23 2.26 4.30
N ALA A 42 17.24 0.95 4.03
CA ALA A 42 17.39 0.41 2.68
C ALA A 42 16.25 0.84 1.75
N VAL A 43 14.99 0.81 2.24
CA VAL A 43 13.81 1.29 1.51
C VAL A 43 13.91 2.80 1.24
N THR A 44 14.31 3.58 2.23
CA THR A 44 14.49 5.03 2.06
C THR A 44 15.54 5.34 0.99
N LYS A 45 16.65 4.64 0.99
CA LYS A 45 17.68 4.76 -0.06
C LYS A 45 17.15 4.36 -1.44
N LEU A 46 16.37 3.28 -1.51
CA LEU A 46 15.75 2.85 -2.76
C LEU A 46 14.87 3.96 -3.35
N LEU A 47 13.96 4.52 -2.54
CA LEU A 47 12.96 5.48 -3.01
C LEU A 47 13.56 6.87 -3.28
N ASN A 48 14.43 7.37 -2.40
CA ASN A 48 14.89 8.75 -2.44
C ASN A 48 16.21 8.96 -3.18
N ASN A 49 17.08 7.94 -3.23
CA ASN A 49 18.43 8.10 -3.77
C ASN A 49 18.63 7.34 -5.08
N ARG A 50 17.81 6.32 -5.33
CA ARG A 50 17.96 5.42 -6.48
C ARG A 50 16.78 5.46 -7.43
N ASP A 51 15.80 6.34 -7.18
CA ASP A 51 14.59 6.51 -7.99
C ASP A 51 13.82 5.19 -8.19
N GLY A 52 13.87 4.34 -7.16
CA GLY A 52 13.21 3.03 -7.16
C GLY A 52 11.71 3.13 -6.89
N LEU A 53 11.01 2.03 -7.11
CA LEU A 53 9.55 1.97 -6.98
C LEU A 53 9.12 0.92 -5.97
N MET A 54 7.95 1.15 -5.36
CA MET A 54 7.25 0.14 -4.58
C MET A 54 5.83 -0.07 -5.10
N LEU A 55 5.39 -1.33 -5.11
CA LEU A 55 4.04 -1.73 -5.45
C LEU A 55 3.47 -2.58 -4.32
N GLY A 56 2.28 -2.24 -3.84
CA GLY A 56 1.53 -3.05 -2.88
C GLY A 56 0.21 -3.53 -3.47
N ILE A 57 -0.06 -4.82 -3.37
CA ILE A 57 -1.30 -5.43 -3.85
C ILE A 57 -2.05 -6.03 -2.66
N CYS A 58 -3.32 -5.67 -2.46
CA CYS A 58 -4.20 -6.18 -1.42
C CYS A 58 -3.53 -6.05 -0.02
N ASN A 59 -3.12 -7.13 0.62
CA ASN A 59 -2.40 -7.11 1.91
C ASN A 59 -1.12 -6.27 1.86
N GLY A 60 -0.39 -6.31 0.73
CA GLY A 60 0.77 -5.44 0.52
C GLY A 60 0.41 -3.96 0.45
N PHE A 61 -0.72 -3.60 -0.16
CA PHE A 61 -1.22 -2.22 -0.17
C PHE A 61 -1.63 -1.77 1.25
N GLN A 62 -2.29 -2.63 2.01
CA GLN A 62 -2.60 -2.36 3.42
C GLN A 62 -1.33 -2.09 4.24
N ALA A 63 -0.25 -2.82 3.97
CA ALA A 63 1.04 -2.58 4.60
C ALA A 63 1.64 -1.22 4.20
N LEU A 64 1.56 -0.82 2.92
CA LEU A 64 2.03 0.50 2.46
C LEU A 64 1.31 1.64 3.17
N ILE A 65 0.00 1.53 3.36
CA ILE A 65 -0.79 2.52 4.13
C ILE A 65 -0.32 2.56 5.59
N LYS A 66 -0.21 1.41 6.26
CA LYS A 66 0.23 1.29 7.66
C LYS A 66 1.67 1.78 7.89
N LEU A 67 2.48 1.77 6.86
CA LEU A 67 3.85 2.30 6.89
C LEU A 67 3.92 3.81 6.64
N GLY A 68 2.87 4.44 6.14
CA GLY A 68 2.87 5.84 5.70
C GLY A 68 3.44 6.04 4.30
N LEU A 69 3.90 4.99 3.62
CA LEU A 69 4.40 5.09 2.25
C LEU A 69 3.32 5.57 1.28
N VAL A 70 2.07 5.27 1.55
CA VAL A 70 0.91 5.89 0.92
C VAL A 70 0.11 6.57 2.04
N PRO A 71 -0.17 7.87 1.96
CA PRO A 71 0.13 8.83 0.88
C PRO A 71 1.45 9.62 1.04
N TYR A 72 2.22 9.41 2.11
CA TYR A 72 3.30 10.33 2.48
C TYR A 72 4.64 10.09 1.76
N GLY A 73 4.82 8.92 1.14
CA GLY A 73 6.07 8.56 0.45
C GLY A 73 7.23 8.16 1.37
N GLU A 74 7.01 8.09 2.68
CA GLU A 74 8.03 7.73 3.68
C GLU A 74 7.50 6.77 4.74
N ILE A 75 8.38 5.98 5.35
CA ILE A 75 8.03 5.13 6.48
C ILE A 75 8.00 6.00 7.75
N LYS A 76 6.80 6.23 8.28
CA LYS A 76 6.54 7.00 9.49
C LYS A 76 5.60 6.25 10.44
N GLU A 77 5.50 6.72 11.66
CA GLU A 77 4.44 6.29 12.57
C GLU A 77 3.10 6.92 12.14
N ILE A 78 2.06 6.11 12.14
CA ILE A 78 0.70 6.49 11.75
C ILE A 78 -0.12 6.73 13.00
N GLY A 79 -0.73 7.91 13.09
CA GLY A 79 -1.63 8.33 14.17
C GLY A 79 -3.11 8.09 13.84
N GLU A 80 -3.99 8.55 14.72
CA GLU A 80 -5.45 8.36 14.59
C GLU A 80 -6.05 9.11 13.41
N ASP A 81 -5.47 10.24 13.03
CA ASP A 81 -5.94 11.09 11.93
C ASP A 81 -5.36 10.72 10.56
N ASP A 82 -4.40 9.79 10.54
CA ASP A 82 -3.76 9.35 9.31
C ASP A 82 -4.66 8.38 8.51
N PRO A 83 -4.50 8.33 7.19
CA PRO A 83 -5.24 7.39 6.35
C PRO A 83 -5.06 5.93 6.76
N THR A 84 -6.13 5.18 6.70
CA THR A 84 -6.11 3.74 6.99
C THR A 84 -7.03 2.95 6.07
N LEU A 85 -6.78 1.66 5.98
CA LEU A 85 -7.71 0.67 5.45
C LEU A 85 -8.31 -0.11 6.62
N THR A 86 -9.63 -0.21 6.65
CA THR A 86 -10.38 -0.87 7.72
C THR A 86 -11.44 -1.82 7.16
N PHE A 87 -12.19 -2.46 8.04
CA PHE A 87 -13.21 -3.44 7.69
C PHE A 87 -14.25 -2.90 6.72
N ASN A 88 -14.65 -3.76 5.80
CA ASN A 88 -15.76 -3.48 4.90
C ASN A 88 -17.02 -3.15 5.70
N THR A 89 -17.82 -2.19 5.23
CA THR A 89 -19.08 -1.80 5.88
C THR A 89 -20.11 -2.94 5.94
N ILE A 90 -20.01 -3.91 5.03
CA ILE A 90 -20.87 -5.11 5.05
C ILE A 90 -20.47 -6.14 6.11
N GLY A 91 -19.40 -5.91 6.88
CA GLY A 91 -18.94 -6.77 7.97
C GLY A 91 -18.41 -8.14 7.54
N ARG A 92 -18.08 -8.32 6.26
CA ARG A 92 -17.54 -9.58 5.73
C ARG A 92 -16.63 -9.37 4.53
N HIS A 93 -15.94 -10.43 4.15
CA HIS A 93 -15.15 -10.49 2.92
C HIS A 93 -16.03 -10.26 1.69
N ILE A 94 -15.51 -9.49 0.73
CA ILE A 94 -16.11 -9.30 -0.59
C ILE A 94 -15.15 -9.80 -1.66
N SER A 95 -15.70 -10.48 -2.66
CA SER A 95 -14.97 -10.88 -3.87
C SER A 95 -15.83 -10.56 -5.08
N SER A 96 -15.40 -9.63 -5.92
CA SER A 96 -16.15 -9.15 -7.08
C SER A 96 -15.26 -8.44 -8.09
N MET A 97 -15.84 -8.07 -9.23
CA MET A 97 -15.20 -7.12 -10.16
C MET A 97 -15.62 -5.69 -9.79
N ALA A 98 -14.65 -4.79 -9.74
CA ALA A 98 -14.88 -3.35 -9.52
C ALA A 98 -14.35 -2.55 -10.72
N TYR A 99 -15.07 -1.51 -11.10
CA TYR A 99 -14.59 -0.55 -12.09
C TYR A 99 -13.78 0.54 -11.40
N THR A 100 -12.56 0.74 -11.88
CA THR A 100 -11.66 1.80 -11.39
C THR A 100 -11.35 2.76 -12.53
N ARG A 101 -11.30 4.04 -12.23
CA ARG A 101 -10.94 5.08 -13.18
C ARG A 101 -9.59 5.67 -12.83
N VAL A 102 -8.71 5.80 -13.81
CA VAL A 102 -7.42 6.48 -13.65
C VAL A 102 -7.68 7.95 -13.34
N ALA A 103 -7.42 8.36 -12.12
CA ALA A 103 -7.59 9.75 -11.67
C ALA A 103 -6.38 10.63 -12.03
N SER A 104 -5.18 10.05 -12.08
CA SER A 104 -3.94 10.75 -12.35
C SER A 104 -2.91 9.80 -12.97
N VAL A 105 -2.07 10.31 -13.84
CA VAL A 105 -0.93 9.59 -14.46
C VAL A 105 0.43 10.06 -13.93
N LYS A 106 0.45 10.69 -12.77
CA LYS A 106 1.71 11.16 -12.14
C LYS A 106 2.64 10.01 -11.73
N SER A 107 2.07 8.84 -11.41
CA SER A 107 2.87 7.68 -11.05
C SER A 107 3.48 7.01 -12.28
N PRO A 108 4.76 6.58 -12.24
CA PRO A 108 5.39 5.82 -13.30
C PRO A 108 4.65 4.52 -13.66
N TRP A 109 3.88 3.94 -12.71
CA TRP A 109 3.02 2.78 -12.95
C TRP A 109 1.93 3.02 -14.01
N PHE A 110 1.61 4.27 -14.30
CA PHE A 110 0.56 4.67 -15.24
C PHE A 110 1.12 5.28 -16.55
N SER A 111 2.39 5.02 -16.88
CA SER A 111 3.03 5.57 -18.07
C SER A 111 2.38 5.16 -19.41
N SER A 112 1.60 4.08 -19.42
CA SER A 112 0.96 3.52 -20.62
C SER A 112 -0.56 3.70 -20.66
N VAL A 113 -1.13 4.52 -19.76
CA VAL A 113 -2.56 4.78 -19.70
C VAL A 113 -2.86 6.26 -19.64
N ASN A 114 -4.12 6.66 -19.83
CA ASN A 114 -4.54 8.06 -19.79
C ASN A 114 -5.44 8.32 -18.57
N ALA A 115 -5.41 9.56 -18.08
CA ALA A 115 -6.39 9.98 -17.09
C ALA A 115 -7.81 9.87 -17.68
N GLY A 116 -8.70 9.24 -16.92
CA GLY A 116 -10.05 8.94 -17.35
C GLY A 116 -10.26 7.51 -17.87
N ASP A 117 -9.20 6.78 -18.20
CA ASP A 117 -9.32 5.36 -18.60
C ASP A 117 -9.97 4.54 -17.46
N VAL A 118 -10.82 3.59 -17.84
CA VAL A 118 -11.59 2.75 -16.91
C VAL A 118 -11.21 1.30 -17.09
N PHE A 119 -10.89 0.63 -15.98
CA PHE A 119 -10.54 -0.77 -15.95
C PHE A 119 -11.43 -1.55 -14.99
N ALA A 120 -11.86 -2.74 -15.39
CA ALA A 120 -12.46 -3.70 -14.48
C ALA A 120 -11.34 -4.49 -13.80
N VAL A 121 -11.27 -4.41 -12.47
CA VAL A 121 -10.27 -5.12 -11.68
C VAL A 121 -10.93 -6.04 -10.66
N PRO A 122 -10.37 -7.22 -10.41
CA PRO A 122 -10.86 -8.09 -9.35
C PRO A 122 -10.50 -7.49 -7.99
N ILE A 123 -11.46 -7.48 -7.08
CA ILE A 123 -11.26 -7.17 -5.67
C ILE A 123 -11.59 -8.38 -4.81
N SER A 124 -10.78 -8.61 -3.76
CA SER A 124 -10.99 -9.70 -2.80
C SER A 124 -10.38 -9.28 -1.47
N HIS A 125 -11.23 -8.80 -0.56
CA HIS A 125 -10.76 -8.25 0.73
C HIS A 125 -11.85 -8.25 1.81
N GLY A 126 -11.44 -8.36 3.07
CA GLY A 126 -12.25 -8.09 4.25
C GLY A 126 -12.06 -6.66 4.78
N GLU A 127 -10.88 -6.09 4.51
CA GLU A 127 -10.45 -4.75 4.93
C GLU A 127 -10.03 -3.93 3.72
N GLY A 128 -10.97 -3.43 2.95
CA GLY A 128 -10.72 -2.61 1.76
C GLY A 128 -11.34 -1.21 1.83
N ARG A 129 -11.92 -0.83 2.99
CA ARG A 129 -12.50 0.50 3.18
C ARG A 129 -11.41 1.50 3.53
N PHE A 130 -11.09 2.39 2.61
CA PHE A 130 -10.21 3.50 2.85
C PHE A 130 -10.91 4.58 3.69
N VAL A 131 -10.26 5.03 4.74
CA VAL A 131 -10.72 6.11 5.63
C VAL A 131 -9.59 7.13 5.77
N ALA A 132 -9.91 8.38 5.55
CA ALA A 132 -9.01 9.52 5.73
C ALA A 132 -9.81 10.76 6.09
N ASN A 133 -9.17 11.77 6.65
CA ASN A 133 -9.78 13.07 6.87
C ASN A 133 -9.93 13.86 5.57
N ASP A 134 -10.73 14.94 5.60
CA ASP A 134 -11.05 15.73 4.40
C ASP A 134 -9.82 16.40 3.77
N ASP A 135 -8.76 16.66 4.53
CA ASP A 135 -7.56 17.32 4.03
C ASP A 135 -6.68 16.37 3.20
N VAL A 136 -6.72 15.07 3.52
CA VAL A 136 -6.04 14.03 2.73
C VAL A 136 -6.85 13.65 1.48
N MET A 137 -8.18 13.84 1.51
CA MET A 137 -9.08 13.49 0.40
C MET A 137 -9.17 14.54 -0.70
N LYS A 138 -8.57 15.71 -0.52
CA LYS A 138 -8.48 16.80 -1.52
C LYS A 138 -7.27 16.66 -2.41
#